data_762889a017fd93b59b9c37dd54f9551b
#
_entry.id   762889a017fd93b59b9c37dd54f9551b
#
_cell.length_a   1.000
_cell.length_b   1.000
_cell.length_c   1.000
_cell.angle_alpha   90.00
_cell.angle_beta   90.00
_cell.angle_gamma   90.00
#
_symmetry.space_group_name_H-M   'P 1'
#
loop_
_entity.id
_entity.type
_entity.pdbx_description
1 polymer ?
#
loop_
_entity_poly.entity_id
_entity_poly.type
_entity_poly.pdbx_seq_one_letter_code
_entity_poly.pdbx_strand_id
1 'polypeptide(L)'
;MDGFITISAYDSTYEIKATADIVCSGKNDEQTIQKAIDECVKQGKNIYFFNGTYVIDAFYDLKDNGPKCAVCFPNCKREISIVGQNLTYGKRGNGVVLYVTKQALDSVCDDTVDVLRTTWTDRGLGNGSTLKIENIQILLSHNQKPVRCIDLRRCDRPELKNVRLNAFGDINAGLGNPPPIAVKGCIGLTMTDGSNNSYSNYTNVFATGFYEGIQVGGEHVVMVNCGAIMCYYGHTFGNYTLNLGANHPITLINCMDERNVNLPLFNDCGDDDGNGDRLHGEQEVTMISFNIERLAQQTPGGVLGDLMREVTPGTFKGQIEFTAQPAWCHTNEKNFQLWENDGSGKGFKTRNSCHKLVCDTKERLSYYPMLGQQIFDTDLNKMLICIDPATKKWVDFNGNTTELL
;
A
#
# COMPACT_ATOMS: atom_id res chain seq x y z
N MET A 1 -30.05 7.76 13.14
CA MET A 1 -29.01 6.69 13.30
C MET A 1 -28.49 6.76 14.74
N ASP A 2 -29.13 6.01 15.64
CA ASP A 2 -28.63 5.95 17.01
C ASP A 2 -27.19 5.43 17.02
N GLY A 3 -26.31 6.06 17.77
CA GLY A 3 -24.90 5.69 17.86
C GLY A 3 -23.96 6.37 16.85
N PHE A 4 -24.47 7.23 15.96
CA PHE A 4 -23.66 8.00 15.01
C PHE A 4 -23.91 9.50 15.13
N ILE A 5 -22.88 10.28 14.85
CA ILE A 5 -22.99 11.67 14.41
C ILE A 5 -22.95 11.65 12.88
N THR A 6 -24.00 12.17 12.26
CA THR A 6 -24.17 12.15 10.81
C THR A 6 -23.69 13.45 10.17
N ILE A 7 -22.91 13.34 9.11
CA ILE A 7 -22.34 14.49 8.40
C ILE A 7 -22.77 14.43 6.94
N SER A 8 -23.28 15.53 6.41
CA SER A 8 -23.58 15.69 4.98
C SER A 8 -22.65 16.72 4.32
N ALA A 9 -22.34 16.48 3.05
CA ALA A 9 -21.55 17.39 2.25
C ALA A 9 -22.40 18.57 1.71
N TYR A 10 -21.71 19.61 1.26
CA TYR A 10 -22.38 20.79 0.67
C TYR A 10 -23.17 20.45 -0.61
N ASP A 11 -22.74 19.45 -1.36
CA ASP A 11 -23.34 18.95 -2.60
C ASP A 11 -24.33 17.80 -2.40
N SER A 12 -24.58 17.38 -1.16
CA SER A 12 -25.66 16.43 -0.83
C SER A 12 -27.04 17.02 -1.12
N THR A 13 -28.03 16.15 -1.34
CA THR A 13 -29.41 16.61 -1.59
C THR A 13 -30.01 17.34 -0.38
N TYR A 14 -31.06 18.13 -0.61
CA TYR A 14 -31.72 18.87 0.45
C TYR A 14 -32.26 17.95 1.55
N GLU A 15 -32.84 16.82 1.16
CA GLU A 15 -33.39 15.83 2.09
C GLU A 15 -32.33 15.24 3.01
N ILE A 16 -31.15 14.94 2.45
CA ILE A 16 -30.01 14.45 3.23
C ILE A 16 -29.53 15.51 4.20
N LYS A 17 -29.34 16.76 3.73
CA LYS A 17 -28.93 17.87 4.60
C LYS A 17 -29.88 18.14 5.74
N ALA A 18 -31.19 18.00 5.49
CA ALA A 18 -32.22 18.21 6.50
C ALA A 18 -32.23 17.14 7.59
N THR A 19 -31.63 15.97 7.33
CA THR A 19 -31.55 14.85 8.28
C THR A 19 -30.19 14.66 8.94
N ALA A 20 -29.16 15.33 8.44
CA ALA A 20 -27.82 15.24 8.99
C ALA A 20 -27.67 16.10 10.26
N ASP A 21 -26.94 15.60 11.25
CA ASP A 21 -26.58 16.36 12.46
C ASP A 21 -25.70 17.56 12.12
N ILE A 22 -24.82 17.41 11.12
CA ILE A 22 -23.86 18.43 10.70
C ILE A 22 -23.85 18.52 9.19
N VAL A 23 -23.83 19.75 8.66
CA VAL A 23 -23.73 20.02 7.22
C VAL A 23 -22.44 20.78 6.93
N CYS A 24 -21.60 20.20 6.09
CA CYS A 24 -20.38 20.83 5.61
C CYS A 24 -20.67 21.92 4.57
N SER A 25 -19.80 22.93 4.51
CA SER A 25 -19.99 24.11 3.65
C SER A 25 -19.39 23.99 2.26
N GLY A 26 -18.53 22.99 2.03
CA GLY A 26 -17.71 22.86 0.83
C GLY A 26 -16.45 23.74 0.86
N LYS A 27 -16.09 24.25 2.04
CA LYS A 27 -14.84 24.99 2.28
C LYS A 27 -14.37 24.73 3.70
N ASN A 28 -13.07 24.41 3.85
CA ASN A 28 -12.47 24.09 5.16
C ASN A 28 -13.30 23.05 5.93
N ASP A 29 -13.82 22.06 5.22
CA ASP A 29 -14.69 21.05 5.85
C ASP A 29 -13.92 20.18 6.82
N GLU A 30 -12.58 20.14 6.75
CA GLU A 30 -11.71 19.48 7.73
C GLU A 30 -11.94 19.99 9.16
N GLN A 31 -12.21 21.29 9.34
CA GLN A 31 -12.51 21.85 10.65
C GLN A 31 -13.86 21.38 11.17
N THR A 32 -14.84 21.28 10.30
CA THR A 32 -16.19 20.78 10.62
C THR A 32 -16.13 19.29 10.97
N ILE A 33 -15.37 18.52 10.20
CA ILE A 33 -15.12 17.09 10.45
C ILE A 33 -14.39 16.89 11.77
N GLN A 34 -13.36 17.70 12.07
CA GLN A 34 -12.64 17.61 13.34
C GLN A 34 -13.55 17.87 14.54
N LYS A 35 -14.41 18.89 14.47
CA LYS A 35 -15.42 19.14 15.52
C LYS A 35 -16.38 17.97 15.73
N ALA A 36 -16.79 17.33 14.63
CA ALA A 36 -17.63 16.16 14.70
C ALA A 36 -16.91 14.95 15.36
N ILE A 37 -15.62 14.77 15.07
CA ILE A 37 -14.80 13.75 15.72
C ILE A 37 -14.67 14.02 17.22
N ASP A 38 -14.38 15.24 17.60
CA ASP A 38 -14.24 15.64 19.00
C ASP A 38 -15.56 15.42 19.77
N GLU A 39 -16.68 15.73 19.15
CA GLU A 39 -18.01 15.50 19.74
C GLU A 39 -18.37 14.02 19.81
N CYS A 40 -18.01 13.26 18.76
CA CYS A 40 -18.14 11.81 18.70
C CYS A 40 -17.43 11.14 19.89
N VAL A 41 -16.19 11.57 20.19
CA VAL A 41 -15.42 11.05 21.33
C VAL A 41 -16.12 11.35 22.65
N LYS A 42 -16.61 12.57 22.85
CA LYS A 42 -17.31 12.99 24.06
C LYS A 42 -18.61 12.21 24.29
N GLN A 43 -19.37 11.98 23.22
CA GLN A 43 -20.66 11.30 23.28
C GLN A 43 -20.60 9.77 23.23
N GLY A 44 -19.43 9.19 22.99
CA GLY A 44 -19.29 7.74 22.79
C GLY A 44 -19.94 7.23 21.49
N LYS A 45 -20.08 8.11 20.48
CA LYS A 45 -20.70 7.78 19.19
C LYS A 45 -19.64 7.51 18.12
N ASN A 46 -20.09 7.10 16.94
CA ASN A 46 -19.31 6.94 15.71
C ASN A 46 -19.67 8.02 14.69
N ILE A 47 -19.01 8.05 13.54
CA ILE A 47 -19.26 9.04 12.49
C ILE A 47 -19.82 8.35 11.26
N TYR A 48 -20.85 8.94 10.68
CA TYR A 48 -21.42 8.52 9.42
C TYR A 48 -21.44 9.67 8.42
N PHE A 49 -20.80 9.46 7.27
CA PHE A 49 -20.77 10.40 6.16
C PHE A 49 -21.83 10.03 5.11
N PHE A 50 -22.70 10.95 4.79
CA PHE A 50 -23.52 10.81 3.58
C PHE A 50 -22.71 11.04 2.31
N ASN A 51 -23.19 10.53 1.18
CA ASN A 51 -22.54 10.74 -0.11
C ASN A 51 -22.38 12.23 -0.40
N GLY A 52 -21.21 12.57 -0.95
CA GLY A 52 -20.87 13.93 -1.34
C GLY A 52 -19.39 14.21 -1.24
N THR A 53 -19.01 15.43 -1.59
CA THR A 53 -17.63 15.92 -1.59
C THR A 53 -17.38 16.79 -0.37
N TYR A 54 -16.45 16.37 0.46
CA TYR A 54 -15.97 17.06 1.65
C TYR A 54 -14.62 17.71 1.32
N VAL A 55 -14.55 19.01 1.40
CA VAL A 55 -13.42 19.80 0.87
C VAL A 55 -12.39 20.05 1.96
N ILE A 56 -11.17 19.58 1.72
CA ILE A 56 -10.01 19.76 2.60
C ILE A 56 -9.14 20.88 2.02
N ASP A 57 -9.05 21.99 2.73
CA ASP A 57 -8.36 23.21 2.30
C ASP A 57 -7.09 23.53 3.09
N ALA A 58 -6.86 22.86 4.22
CA ALA A 58 -5.71 23.16 5.08
C ALA A 58 -5.20 21.98 5.90
N PHE A 59 -3.96 22.10 6.36
CA PHE A 59 -3.29 21.20 7.30
C PHE A 59 -2.83 21.99 8.53
N TYR A 60 -3.06 21.43 9.72
CA TYR A 60 -2.82 22.10 11.01
C TYR A 60 -1.72 21.39 11.81
N ASP A 61 -0.90 22.21 12.48
CA ASP A 61 0.07 21.73 13.47
C ASP A 61 -0.62 21.61 14.82
N LEU A 62 -0.81 20.40 15.28
CA LEU A 62 -1.52 20.09 16.54
C LEU A 62 -0.60 20.15 17.76
N LYS A 63 0.71 20.41 17.57
CA LYS A 63 1.71 20.45 18.65
C LYS A 63 1.84 19.15 19.44
N ASP A 64 1.58 18.04 18.79
CA ASP A 64 1.67 16.70 19.37
C ASP A 64 2.89 15.90 18.89
N ASN A 65 3.91 16.61 18.36
CA ASN A 65 5.12 16.07 17.74
C ASN A 65 4.87 15.20 16.49
N GLY A 66 3.65 15.18 15.99
CA GLY A 66 3.30 14.52 14.73
C GLY A 66 3.35 15.47 13.53
N PRO A 67 3.26 14.94 12.31
CA PRO A 67 3.11 15.75 11.11
C PRO A 67 1.87 16.65 11.18
N LYS A 68 1.87 17.77 10.47
CA LYS A 68 0.65 18.54 10.28
C LYS A 68 -0.41 17.66 9.64
N CYS A 69 -1.67 17.84 9.98
CA CYS A 69 -2.75 17.05 9.39
C CYS A 69 -4.01 17.88 9.17
N ALA A 70 -4.87 17.40 8.26
CA ALA A 70 -6.17 18.00 8.06
C ALA A 70 -7.15 17.53 9.14
N VAL A 71 -7.17 16.24 9.44
CA VAL A 71 -8.06 15.61 10.42
C VAL A 71 -7.26 14.65 11.31
N CYS A 72 -7.46 14.77 12.61
CA CYS A 72 -6.79 13.96 13.62
C CYS A 72 -7.79 13.20 14.49
N PHE A 73 -7.57 11.90 14.65
CA PHE A 73 -8.29 11.07 15.59
C PHE A 73 -7.59 11.07 16.93
N PRO A 74 -8.23 11.55 17.99
CA PRO A 74 -7.63 11.60 19.30
C PRO A 74 -7.46 10.17 19.86
N ASN A 75 -6.47 10.02 20.72
CA ASN A 75 -6.31 8.79 21.46
C ASN A 75 -7.50 8.65 22.45
N CYS A 76 -8.33 7.66 22.22
CA CYS A 76 -9.43 7.34 23.12
C CYS A 76 -9.47 5.83 23.35
N LYS A 77 -9.78 5.43 24.59
CA LYS A 77 -9.80 4.01 25.00
C LYS A 77 -10.96 3.21 24.41
N ARG A 78 -11.40 3.55 23.23
CA ARG A 78 -12.47 2.86 22.53
C ARG A 78 -12.25 2.86 21.03
N GLU A 79 -12.95 2.02 20.32
CA GLU A 79 -13.03 2.05 18.88
C GLU A 79 -13.81 3.28 18.40
N ILE A 80 -13.27 3.95 17.39
CA ILE A 80 -13.94 4.98 16.59
C ILE A 80 -14.17 4.41 15.20
N SER A 81 -15.43 4.38 14.78
CA SER A 81 -15.79 3.99 13.42
C SER A 81 -16.18 5.21 12.60
N ILE A 82 -15.63 5.27 11.39
CA ILE A 82 -15.97 6.24 10.37
C ILE A 82 -16.51 5.47 9.18
N VAL A 83 -17.78 5.69 8.90
CA VAL A 83 -18.49 4.93 7.86
C VAL A 83 -19.06 5.89 6.82
N GLY A 84 -18.64 5.72 5.58
CA GLY A 84 -19.26 6.38 4.43
C GLY A 84 -20.50 5.62 3.97
N GLN A 85 -21.48 6.34 3.44
CA GLN A 85 -22.72 5.76 2.91
C GLN A 85 -22.41 4.80 1.76
N ASN A 86 -21.58 5.22 0.80
CA ASN A 86 -21.14 4.41 -0.32
C ASN A 86 -19.70 4.74 -0.70
N LEU A 87 -18.99 3.75 -1.24
CA LEU A 87 -17.75 3.96 -1.94
C LEU A 87 -18.06 4.22 -3.42
N THR A 88 -17.34 5.17 -4.02
CA THR A 88 -17.42 5.42 -5.47
C THR A 88 -16.07 5.17 -6.13
N TYR A 89 -16.15 4.85 -7.43
CA TYR A 89 -15.01 4.87 -8.32
C TYR A 89 -15.05 6.14 -9.16
N GLY A 90 -14.12 7.03 -8.92
CA GLY A 90 -13.73 8.01 -9.89
C GLY A 90 -14.54 9.29 -10.01
N LYS A 91 -15.78 9.35 -9.68
CA LYS A 91 -16.58 10.56 -9.83
C LYS A 91 -16.92 11.20 -8.50
N ARG A 92 -16.69 12.50 -8.39
CA ARG A 92 -17.17 13.28 -7.25
C ARG A 92 -18.70 13.11 -7.12
N GLY A 93 -19.19 13.02 -5.90
CA GLY A 93 -20.62 13.03 -5.60
C GLY A 93 -21.36 11.68 -5.65
N ASN A 94 -20.76 10.61 -6.18
CA ASN A 94 -21.41 9.29 -6.21
C ASN A 94 -21.11 8.41 -4.98
N GLY A 95 -20.35 8.91 -4.02
CA GLY A 95 -19.98 8.27 -2.76
C GLY A 95 -19.37 9.30 -1.83
N VAL A 96 -18.71 8.86 -0.77
CA VAL A 96 -18.03 9.76 0.17
C VAL A 96 -16.62 10.06 -0.33
N VAL A 97 -16.34 11.33 -0.63
CA VAL A 97 -15.04 11.80 -1.12
C VAL A 97 -14.49 12.91 -0.23
N LEU A 98 -13.36 12.66 0.41
CA LEU A 98 -12.54 13.70 1.03
C LEU A 98 -11.60 14.25 -0.06
N TYR A 99 -11.89 15.44 -0.54
CA TYR A 99 -11.16 16.08 -1.65
C TYR A 99 -10.15 17.09 -1.12
N VAL A 100 -8.88 16.81 -1.30
CA VAL A 100 -7.78 17.74 -0.95
C VAL A 100 -7.55 18.68 -2.11
N THR A 101 -7.80 19.96 -1.88
CA THR A 101 -7.73 20.98 -2.92
C THR A 101 -6.30 21.26 -3.38
N LYS A 102 -6.17 21.82 -4.58
CA LYS A 102 -4.88 22.30 -5.07
C LYS A 102 -4.28 23.35 -4.14
N GLN A 103 -5.11 24.25 -3.58
CA GLN A 103 -4.65 25.26 -2.64
C GLN A 103 -4.04 24.64 -1.37
N ALA A 104 -4.69 23.63 -0.79
CA ALA A 104 -4.16 22.93 0.36
C ALA A 104 -2.82 22.26 0.03
N LEU A 105 -2.74 21.56 -1.10
CA LEU A 105 -1.51 20.90 -1.52
C LEU A 105 -0.38 21.90 -1.80
N ASP A 106 -0.65 22.97 -2.52
CA ASP A 106 0.37 23.99 -2.84
C ASP A 106 0.95 24.66 -1.59
N SER A 107 0.22 24.68 -0.48
CA SER A 107 0.70 25.19 0.81
C SER A 107 1.70 24.28 1.52
N VAL A 108 1.81 23.01 1.11
CA VAL A 108 2.75 22.03 1.67
C VAL A 108 4.17 22.36 1.19
N CYS A 109 5.09 22.50 2.14
CA CYS A 109 6.51 22.72 1.86
C CYS A 109 7.25 21.39 1.73
N ASP A 110 8.27 21.15 2.54
CA ASP A 110 9.18 20.03 2.40
C ASP A 110 8.81 18.83 3.28
N ASP A 111 8.11 19.06 4.38
CA ASP A 111 7.70 17.99 5.28
C ASP A 111 6.41 17.33 4.83
N THR A 112 6.35 16.01 4.97
CA THR A 112 5.11 15.27 4.69
C THR A 112 4.02 15.65 5.69
N VAL A 113 2.83 15.97 5.16
CA VAL A 113 1.62 16.25 5.95
C VAL A 113 0.60 15.12 5.73
N ASP A 114 -0.34 14.96 6.67
CA ASP A 114 -1.32 13.88 6.64
C ASP A 114 -2.75 14.40 6.37
N VAL A 115 -3.52 13.71 5.56
CA VAL A 115 -4.95 14.03 5.42
C VAL A 115 -5.70 13.53 6.63
N LEU A 116 -5.55 12.24 6.94
CA LEU A 116 -6.09 11.63 8.17
C LEU A 116 -4.94 11.00 8.97
N ARG A 117 -4.89 11.24 10.26
CA ARG A 117 -3.97 10.54 11.16
C ARG A 117 -4.54 10.34 12.57
N THR A 118 -3.92 9.47 13.33
CA THR A 118 -4.14 9.41 14.78
C THR A 118 -3.17 10.36 15.50
N THR A 119 -3.54 10.78 16.71
CA THR A 119 -2.68 11.65 17.53
C THR A 119 -1.36 10.97 17.87
N TRP A 120 -0.31 11.77 18.02
CA TRP A 120 1.04 11.32 18.40
C TRP A 120 1.35 11.48 19.89
N THR A 121 0.45 12.09 20.66
CA THR A 121 0.59 12.14 22.11
C THR A 121 0.22 10.80 22.75
N ASP A 122 0.92 10.47 23.84
CA ASP A 122 0.63 9.35 24.73
C ASP A 122 0.69 7.95 24.12
N ARG A 123 1.89 7.57 23.75
CA ARG A 123 2.20 6.19 23.42
C ARG A 123 2.40 5.35 24.68
N GLY A 124 1.31 4.90 25.28
CA GLY A 124 1.34 3.79 26.23
C GLY A 124 0.98 2.50 25.53
N LEU A 125 1.70 1.41 25.80
CA LEU A 125 1.34 0.07 25.37
C LEU A 125 -0.13 -0.24 25.66
N GLY A 126 -0.93 -0.54 24.64
CA GLY A 126 -2.34 -0.86 24.77
C GLY A 126 -3.26 0.34 25.03
N ASN A 127 -2.80 1.56 24.84
CA ASN A 127 -3.59 2.78 24.97
C ASN A 127 -3.90 3.46 23.63
N GLY A 128 -3.57 2.82 22.52
CA GLY A 128 -3.83 3.36 21.20
C GLY A 128 -5.31 3.37 20.84
N SER A 129 -5.65 4.21 19.87
CA SER A 129 -6.99 4.25 19.31
C SER A 129 -7.19 3.05 18.38
N THR A 130 -8.32 2.40 18.48
CA THR A 130 -8.81 1.50 17.44
C THR A 130 -9.63 2.31 16.46
N LEU A 131 -9.25 2.29 15.19
CA LEU A 131 -9.89 3.08 14.14
C LEU A 131 -10.43 2.17 13.05
N LYS A 132 -11.72 2.29 12.75
CA LYS A 132 -12.33 1.69 11.57
C LYS A 132 -12.69 2.75 10.56
N ILE A 133 -12.30 2.53 9.30
CA ILE A 133 -12.63 3.40 8.16
C ILE A 133 -13.29 2.53 7.10
N GLU A 134 -14.52 2.87 6.73
CA GLU A 134 -15.27 2.11 5.73
C GLU A 134 -15.92 3.02 4.68
N ASN A 135 -15.87 2.62 3.41
CA ASN A 135 -16.53 3.26 2.27
C ASN A 135 -16.12 4.73 2.05
N ILE A 136 -14.84 5.03 2.14
CA ILE A 136 -14.32 6.38 1.97
C ILE A 136 -13.30 6.43 0.84
N GLN A 137 -13.39 7.49 0.04
CA GLN A 137 -12.34 7.86 -0.91
C GLN A 137 -11.64 9.13 -0.42
N ILE A 138 -10.31 9.13 -0.48
CA ILE A 138 -9.48 10.34 -0.38
C ILE A 138 -8.94 10.65 -1.77
N LEU A 139 -9.15 11.87 -2.23
CA LEU A 139 -8.76 12.31 -3.56
C LEU A 139 -7.88 13.55 -3.45
N LEU A 140 -6.60 13.42 -3.79
CA LEU A 140 -5.68 14.56 -3.92
C LEU A 140 -5.86 15.20 -5.31
N SER A 141 -5.85 16.51 -5.39
CA SER A 141 -5.94 17.22 -6.69
C SER A 141 -4.71 17.00 -7.58
N HIS A 142 -3.54 16.67 -7.00
CA HIS A 142 -2.32 16.25 -7.70
C HIS A 142 -1.37 15.51 -6.74
N ASN A 143 -0.32 14.89 -7.31
CA ASN A 143 0.67 14.08 -6.58
C ASN A 143 2.07 14.74 -6.46
N GLN A 144 2.15 16.05 -6.67
CA GLN A 144 3.42 16.80 -6.73
C GLN A 144 3.79 17.47 -5.39
N LYS A 145 3.26 16.95 -4.28
CA LYS A 145 3.54 17.42 -2.92
C LYS A 145 3.66 16.24 -1.96
N PRO A 146 4.49 16.36 -0.90
CA PRO A 146 4.65 15.32 0.10
C PRO A 146 3.42 15.26 1.02
N VAL A 147 2.40 14.52 0.60
CA VAL A 147 1.15 14.36 1.34
C VAL A 147 0.83 12.88 1.48
N ARG A 148 0.52 12.47 2.71
CA ARG A 148 0.03 11.13 3.03
C ARG A 148 -1.47 11.16 3.25
N CYS A 149 -2.20 10.25 2.59
CA CYS A 149 -3.64 10.20 2.77
C CYS A 149 -4.06 9.69 4.14
N ILE A 150 -3.47 8.59 4.60
CA ILE A 150 -3.80 8.00 5.90
C ILE A 150 -2.53 7.58 6.62
N ASP A 151 -2.34 8.08 7.85
CA ASP A 151 -1.28 7.70 8.76
C ASP A 151 -1.83 6.93 9.97
N LEU A 152 -1.56 5.65 10.03
CA LEU A 152 -1.99 4.78 11.11
C LEU A 152 -0.86 4.37 12.06
N ARG A 153 0.32 4.98 11.94
CA ARG A 153 1.50 4.59 12.73
C ARG A 153 1.28 4.57 14.24
N ARG A 154 0.30 5.32 14.71
CA ARG A 154 -0.06 5.41 16.14
C ARG A 154 -1.42 4.80 16.46
N CYS A 155 -1.92 3.94 15.57
CA CYS A 155 -3.18 3.23 15.75
C CYS A 155 -2.91 1.79 16.18
N ASP A 156 -3.56 1.32 17.24
CA ASP A 156 -3.31 -0.04 17.75
C ASP A 156 -3.94 -1.15 16.91
N ARG A 157 -5.15 -0.94 16.45
CA ARG A 157 -5.92 -1.96 15.72
C ARG A 157 -6.74 -1.33 14.60
N PRO A 158 -6.07 -0.90 13.52
CA PRO A 158 -6.78 -0.34 12.39
C PRO A 158 -7.54 -1.41 11.61
N GLU A 159 -8.74 -1.04 11.19
CA GLU A 159 -9.54 -1.79 10.24
C GLU A 159 -9.97 -0.86 9.11
N LEU A 160 -9.52 -1.12 7.88
CA LEU A 160 -9.91 -0.38 6.69
C LEU A 160 -10.66 -1.30 5.74
N LYS A 161 -11.82 -0.84 5.28
CA LYS A 161 -12.64 -1.61 4.35
C LYS A 161 -13.23 -0.71 3.27
N ASN A 162 -13.09 -1.12 2.01
CA ASN A 162 -13.58 -0.35 0.88
C ASN A 162 -13.03 1.10 0.88
N VAL A 163 -11.72 1.26 0.93
CA VAL A 163 -11.07 2.57 0.94
C VAL A 163 -10.34 2.79 -0.37
N ARG A 164 -10.50 3.98 -0.95
CA ARG A 164 -9.80 4.41 -2.15
C ARG A 164 -8.97 5.64 -1.87
N LEU A 165 -7.70 5.56 -2.24
CA LEU A 165 -6.73 6.64 -2.10
C LEU A 165 -6.22 6.99 -3.50
N ASN A 166 -6.41 8.23 -3.94
CA ASN A 166 -6.04 8.65 -5.27
C ASN A 166 -5.25 9.95 -5.23
N ALA A 167 -4.10 9.95 -5.86
CA ALA A 167 -3.17 11.07 -5.86
C ALA A 167 -3.20 11.92 -7.14
N PHE A 168 -4.26 11.85 -7.92
CA PHE A 168 -4.46 12.70 -9.09
C PHE A 168 -5.95 12.96 -9.31
N GLY A 169 -6.31 14.21 -9.43
CA GLY A 169 -7.68 14.75 -9.32
C GLY A 169 -8.74 14.22 -10.26
N ASP A 170 -8.38 13.46 -11.28
CA ASP A 170 -9.34 12.82 -12.19
C ASP A 170 -8.93 11.36 -12.43
N ILE A 171 -9.67 10.46 -11.84
CA ILE A 171 -9.46 9.00 -11.98
C ILE A 171 -9.74 8.51 -13.41
N ASN A 172 -10.56 9.21 -14.16
CA ASN A 172 -10.83 8.83 -15.54
C ASN A 172 -9.66 9.12 -16.48
N ALA A 173 -8.68 9.93 -16.06
CA ALA A 173 -7.45 10.17 -16.81
C ALA A 173 -6.50 8.96 -16.84
N GLY A 174 -6.71 7.98 -15.95
CA GLY A 174 -5.68 7.01 -15.58
C GLY A 174 -5.32 5.95 -16.61
N LEU A 175 -6.24 5.49 -17.45
CA LEU A 175 -5.94 4.33 -18.30
C LEU A 175 -5.24 4.68 -19.62
N GLY A 176 -5.47 5.89 -20.14
CA GLY A 176 -4.83 6.37 -21.37
C GLY A 176 -3.68 7.34 -21.15
N ASN A 177 -3.68 8.02 -20.00
CA ASN A 177 -2.65 8.99 -19.61
C ASN A 177 -2.23 8.67 -18.17
N PRO A 178 -1.16 7.91 -17.96
CA PRO A 178 -0.66 7.67 -16.61
C PRO A 178 -0.33 9.01 -15.93
N PRO A 179 -0.56 9.14 -14.62
CA PRO A 179 -0.21 10.36 -13.89
C PRO A 179 1.31 10.59 -13.96
N PRO A 180 1.77 11.82 -13.77
CA PRO A 180 3.18 12.06 -13.57
C PRO A 180 3.68 11.27 -12.36
N ILE A 181 4.96 10.94 -12.34
CA ILE A 181 5.59 10.30 -11.17
C ILE A 181 5.38 11.21 -9.97
N ALA A 182 4.85 10.65 -8.90
CA ALA A 182 4.64 11.37 -7.67
C ALA A 182 5.97 11.75 -7.00
N VAL A 183 5.98 12.84 -6.27
CA VAL A 183 7.16 13.23 -5.49
C VAL A 183 7.34 12.33 -4.26
N LYS A 184 8.59 12.18 -3.81
CA LYS A 184 8.89 11.47 -2.56
C LYS A 184 8.10 12.09 -1.41
N GLY A 185 7.53 11.24 -0.53
CA GLY A 185 6.65 11.69 0.54
C GLY A 185 5.16 11.84 0.14
N CYS A 186 4.81 11.66 -1.14
CA CYS A 186 3.42 11.48 -1.54
C CYS A 186 3.03 10.01 -1.34
N ILE A 187 2.27 9.73 -0.26
CA ILE A 187 2.03 8.37 0.24
C ILE A 187 0.53 8.10 0.33
N GLY A 188 0.09 6.92 -0.08
CA GLY A 188 -1.30 6.53 0.06
C GLY A 188 -1.66 6.18 1.50
N LEU A 189 -1.13 5.10 1.99
CA LEU A 189 -1.39 4.56 3.32
C LEU A 189 -0.07 4.23 4.01
N THR A 190 0.10 4.69 5.25
CA THR A 190 1.10 4.15 6.17
C THR A 190 0.40 3.38 7.27
N MET A 191 0.72 2.10 7.38
CA MET A 191 0.16 1.23 8.40
C MET A 191 0.82 1.47 9.76
N THR A 192 0.32 0.79 10.77
CA THR A 192 0.86 0.89 12.13
C THR A 192 2.34 0.52 12.20
N ASP A 193 3.03 1.07 13.16
CA ASP A 193 4.47 0.89 13.35
C ASP A 193 4.87 -0.39 14.11
N GLY A 194 3.91 -1.29 14.34
CA GLY A 194 4.18 -2.57 14.99
C GLY A 194 4.38 -2.52 16.49
N SER A 195 4.09 -1.40 17.12
CA SER A 195 4.36 -1.23 18.55
C SER A 195 3.26 -1.77 19.46
N ASN A 196 2.78 -2.94 19.27
CA ASN A 196 1.92 -3.70 20.14
C ASN A 196 0.55 -4.12 19.59
N ASN A 197 0.39 -5.40 19.47
CA ASN A 197 -0.89 -6.10 19.34
C ASN A 197 -1.80 -5.57 18.22
N SER A 198 -1.21 -5.07 17.17
CA SER A 198 -1.98 -4.57 16.07
C SER A 198 -2.42 -5.70 15.15
N TYR A 199 -3.46 -6.39 15.56
CA TYR A 199 -4.23 -7.20 14.64
C TYR A 199 -4.92 -6.29 13.65
N SER A 200 -4.26 -5.97 12.55
CA SER A 200 -4.73 -5.00 11.57
C SER A 200 -5.37 -5.71 10.39
N ASN A 201 -6.54 -5.25 9.99
CA ASN A 201 -7.28 -5.83 8.87
C ASN A 201 -7.55 -4.78 7.78
N TYR A 202 -7.18 -5.13 6.56
CA TYR A 202 -7.37 -4.28 5.39
C TYR A 202 -8.09 -5.07 4.30
N THR A 203 -9.26 -4.61 3.88
CA THR A 203 -10.06 -5.27 2.85
C THR A 203 -10.49 -4.27 1.79
N ASN A 204 -10.20 -4.56 0.52
CA ASN A 204 -10.51 -3.68 -0.61
C ASN A 204 -9.93 -2.26 -0.44
N VAL A 205 -8.67 -2.14 -0.01
CA VAL A 205 -7.96 -0.87 0.10
C VAL A 205 -7.06 -0.70 -1.13
N PHE A 206 -7.22 0.40 -1.85
CA PHE A 206 -6.46 0.67 -3.05
C PHE A 206 -5.85 2.06 -3.03
N ALA A 207 -4.57 2.13 -3.39
CA ALA A 207 -3.82 3.37 -3.54
C ALA A 207 -3.40 3.56 -5.00
N THR A 208 -3.64 4.74 -5.57
CA THR A 208 -3.36 5.00 -6.99
C THR A 208 -2.60 6.31 -7.18
N GLY A 209 -1.47 6.24 -7.90
CA GLY A 209 -0.71 7.41 -8.34
C GLY A 209 0.19 8.05 -7.30
N PHE A 210 0.60 7.33 -6.27
CA PHE A 210 1.50 7.79 -5.20
C PHE A 210 2.98 7.50 -5.51
N TYR A 211 3.87 8.12 -4.74
CA TYR A 211 5.27 7.69 -4.71
C TYR A 211 5.38 6.32 -4.01
N GLU A 212 4.72 6.17 -2.85
CA GLU A 212 4.52 4.89 -2.19
C GLU A 212 3.03 4.66 -2.01
N GLY A 213 2.52 3.58 -2.59
CA GLY A 213 1.09 3.27 -2.53
C GLY A 213 0.66 2.89 -1.13
N ILE A 214 1.21 1.80 -0.62
CA ILE A 214 0.89 1.23 0.69
C ILE A 214 2.20 0.87 1.40
N GLN A 215 2.52 1.59 2.45
CA GLN A 215 3.59 1.26 3.38
C GLN A 215 3.06 0.24 4.39
N VAL A 216 3.48 -1.02 4.20
CA VAL A 216 3.01 -2.16 5.00
C VAL A 216 3.88 -2.29 6.24
N GLY A 217 3.26 -2.32 7.39
CA GLY A 217 3.93 -2.50 8.67
C GLY A 217 2.97 -2.90 9.76
N GLY A 218 3.50 -3.33 10.89
CA GLY A 218 2.72 -3.74 12.05
C GLY A 218 2.85 -5.22 12.38
N GLU A 219 2.13 -5.63 13.40
CA GLU A 219 2.05 -7.01 13.87
C GLU A 219 0.76 -7.66 13.40
N HIS A 220 0.82 -8.91 12.95
CA HIS A 220 -0.37 -9.69 12.57
C HIS A 220 -1.28 -8.98 11.57
N VAL A 221 -0.69 -8.51 10.49
CA VAL A 221 -1.41 -7.79 9.44
C VAL A 221 -2.06 -8.76 8.47
N VAL A 222 -3.34 -8.55 8.17
CA VAL A 222 -4.04 -9.27 7.11
C VAL A 222 -4.57 -8.26 6.08
N MET A 223 -4.20 -8.47 4.83
CA MET A 223 -4.68 -7.69 3.68
C MET A 223 -5.42 -8.63 2.72
N VAL A 224 -6.64 -8.25 2.34
CA VAL A 224 -7.45 -9.03 1.39
C VAL A 224 -7.94 -8.12 0.27
N ASN A 225 -7.70 -8.51 -0.98
CA ASN A 225 -8.08 -7.73 -2.16
C ASN A 225 -7.60 -6.28 -2.12
N CYS A 226 -6.39 -6.03 -1.61
CA CYS A 226 -5.80 -4.70 -1.57
C CYS A 226 -4.84 -4.52 -2.76
N GLY A 227 -4.56 -3.27 -3.12
CA GLY A 227 -3.68 -3.03 -4.25
C GLY A 227 -3.10 -1.62 -4.33
N ALA A 228 -1.99 -1.54 -5.05
CA ALA A 228 -1.35 -0.28 -5.43
C ALA A 228 -1.24 -0.20 -6.95
N ILE A 229 -1.71 0.92 -7.51
CA ILE A 229 -1.87 1.10 -8.96
C ILE A 229 -1.16 2.37 -9.40
N MET A 230 -0.34 2.30 -10.46
CA MET A 230 0.36 3.45 -11.03
C MET A 230 1.16 4.25 -10.00
N CYS A 231 1.73 3.58 -9.01
CA CYS A 231 2.63 4.18 -8.02
C CYS A 231 4.09 4.10 -8.49
N TYR A 232 4.97 4.88 -7.86
CA TYR A 232 6.40 4.69 -8.08
C TYR A 232 6.86 3.39 -7.42
N TYR A 233 6.48 3.17 -6.16
CA TYR A 233 6.50 1.89 -5.46
C TYR A 233 5.07 1.48 -5.09
N GLY A 234 4.71 0.23 -5.28
CA GLY A 234 3.39 -0.29 -4.94
C GLY A 234 3.23 -0.56 -3.45
N HIS A 235 3.45 -1.79 -3.03
CA HIS A 235 3.59 -2.13 -1.62
C HIS A 235 5.05 -1.96 -1.21
N THR A 236 5.28 -1.29 -0.10
CA THR A 236 6.60 -1.16 0.52
C THR A 236 6.56 -1.78 1.92
N PHE A 237 7.57 -2.58 2.24
CA PHE A 237 7.64 -3.28 3.51
C PHE A 237 8.82 -2.73 4.30
N GLY A 238 8.63 -2.37 5.55
CA GLY A 238 9.67 -1.83 6.38
C GLY A 238 9.14 -1.23 7.67
N ASN A 239 10.03 -0.98 8.59
CA ASN A 239 9.69 -0.24 9.79
C ASN A 239 9.94 1.25 9.54
N TYR A 240 8.89 1.97 9.19
CA TYR A 240 9.00 3.39 8.84
C TYR A 240 9.18 4.31 10.03
N THR A 241 9.21 3.78 11.24
CA THR A 241 9.02 4.72 12.30
C THR A 241 9.83 4.62 13.52
N LEU A 242 10.42 3.69 13.94
CA LEU A 242 11.00 3.75 15.27
C LEU A 242 11.24 2.37 15.87
N ASN A 243 12.31 1.71 15.52
CA ASN A 243 12.95 0.74 16.40
C ASN A 243 12.09 -0.37 16.99
N LEU A 244 10.95 -0.64 16.42
CA LEU A 244 10.09 -1.67 16.94
C LEU A 244 10.07 -2.78 15.89
N GLY A 245 11.12 -3.57 15.94
CA GLY A 245 11.23 -4.77 15.13
C GLY A 245 10.07 -5.70 15.41
N ALA A 246 9.02 -5.57 14.63
CA ALA A 246 7.95 -6.51 14.61
C ALA A 246 8.28 -7.56 13.57
N ASN A 247 8.80 -8.67 14.02
CA ASN A 247 8.96 -9.90 13.24
C ASN A 247 7.65 -10.68 13.22
N HIS A 248 6.52 -9.99 13.05
CA HIS A 248 5.23 -10.63 13.13
C HIS A 248 4.67 -10.88 11.74
N PRO A 249 3.91 -11.97 11.55
CA PRO A 249 3.46 -12.38 10.24
C PRO A 249 2.55 -11.33 9.59
N ILE A 250 2.87 -11.02 8.34
CA ILE A 250 2.07 -10.20 7.44
C ILE A 250 1.53 -11.11 6.34
N THR A 251 0.21 -11.13 6.16
CA THR A 251 -0.43 -11.98 5.16
C THR A 251 -1.22 -11.14 4.16
N LEU A 252 -0.89 -11.30 2.87
CA LEU A 252 -1.58 -10.69 1.75
C LEU A 252 -2.30 -11.78 0.95
N ILE A 253 -3.62 -11.64 0.75
CA ILE A 253 -4.45 -12.60 0.03
C ILE A 253 -5.12 -11.89 -1.14
N ASN A 254 -4.89 -12.38 -2.35
CA ASN A 254 -5.45 -11.81 -3.58
C ASN A 254 -5.18 -10.30 -3.71
N CYS A 255 -4.02 -9.85 -3.25
CA CYS A 255 -3.57 -8.48 -3.39
C CYS A 255 -2.89 -8.26 -4.74
N MET A 256 -2.74 -6.99 -5.14
CA MET A 256 -2.18 -6.69 -6.46
C MET A 256 -1.32 -5.44 -6.47
N ASP A 257 -0.36 -5.46 -7.37
CA ASP A 257 0.40 -4.30 -7.82
C ASP A 257 0.26 -4.15 -9.33
N GLU A 258 -0.27 -3.02 -9.77
CA GLU A 258 -0.60 -2.79 -11.17
C GLU A 258 0.09 -1.53 -11.69
N ARG A 259 0.86 -1.67 -12.77
CA ARG A 259 1.46 -0.53 -13.51
C ARG A 259 2.34 0.39 -12.67
N ASN A 260 2.97 -0.14 -11.63
CA ASN A 260 3.90 0.63 -10.82
C ASN A 260 5.22 0.84 -11.57
N VAL A 261 5.92 1.95 -11.29
CA VAL A 261 7.20 2.27 -11.95
C VAL A 261 8.27 1.28 -11.57
N ASN A 262 8.53 1.19 -10.30
CA ASN A 262 9.43 0.21 -9.71
C ASN A 262 8.59 -0.87 -9.06
N LEU A 263 9.23 -1.78 -8.51
CA LEU A 263 8.82 -2.89 -7.70
C LEU A 263 7.41 -2.82 -7.15
N PRO A 264 6.61 -3.85 -7.40
CA PRO A 264 5.44 -4.08 -6.57
C PRO A 264 5.81 -4.22 -5.09
N LEU A 265 7.02 -4.68 -4.79
CA LEU A 265 7.49 -4.94 -3.43
C LEU A 265 8.85 -4.30 -3.23
N PHE A 266 8.97 -3.52 -2.20
CA PHE A 266 10.19 -2.90 -1.80
C PHE A 266 10.36 -3.09 -0.29
N ASN A 267 11.40 -3.79 0.11
CA ASN A 267 11.72 -3.93 1.51
C ASN A 267 12.72 -2.85 1.89
N ASP A 268 12.19 -1.74 2.41
CA ASP A 268 13.01 -0.74 3.05
C ASP A 268 13.08 -1.08 4.54
N CYS A 269 14.12 -1.78 4.92
CA CYS A 269 14.34 -2.13 6.31
C CYS A 269 14.87 -0.96 7.13
N GLY A 270 14.53 0.21 6.71
CA GLY A 270 14.70 1.41 7.46
C GLY A 270 15.94 2.20 7.12
N ASP A 271 15.76 3.47 7.32
CA ASP A 271 16.84 4.40 7.42
C ASP A 271 17.71 4.02 8.64
N ASP A 272 19.00 4.17 8.49
CA ASP A 272 19.95 4.29 9.58
C ASP A 272 19.39 5.33 10.57
N ASP A 273 19.28 4.98 11.83
CA ASP A 273 18.86 5.90 12.90
C ASP A 273 19.89 7.03 13.15
N GLY A 274 20.88 7.14 12.30
CA GLY A 274 22.01 8.06 12.42
C GLY A 274 23.12 7.54 13.34
N ASN A 275 22.92 6.40 13.99
CA ASN A 275 23.91 5.76 14.86
C ASN A 275 24.57 4.53 14.21
N GLY A 276 24.20 4.20 12.98
CA GLY A 276 24.70 3.01 12.28
C GLY A 276 24.07 1.69 12.70
N ASP A 277 23.16 1.73 13.67
CA ASP A 277 22.40 0.57 14.10
C ASP A 277 21.14 0.41 13.25
N ARG A 278 21.16 -0.55 12.36
CA ARG A 278 19.96 -0.95 11.61
C ARG A 278 19.06 -1.76 12.53
N LEU A 279 18.00 -1.14 12.96
CA LEU A 279 17.03 -1.71 13.90
C LEU A 279 15.99 -2.60 13.21
N HIS A 280 16.43 -3.42 12.27
CA HIS A 280 15.56 -4.08 11.33
C HIS A 280 15.43 -5.55 11.67
N GLY A 281 14.25 -5.86 12.12
CA GLY A 281 13.80 -7.23 12.15
C GLY A 281 13.52 -7.74 10.74
N GLU A 282 13.77 -9.03 10.56
CA GLU A 282 13.31 -9.75 9.38
C GLU A 282 11.78 -9.70 9.33
N GLN A 283 11.21 -9.30 8.19
CA GLN A 283 9.76 -9.30 8.03
C GLN A 283 9.30 -10.61 7.42
N GLU A 284 8.45 -11.34 8.13
CA GLU A 284 7.81 -12.53 7.61
C GLU A 284 6.55 -12.13 6.84
N VAL A 285 6.61 -12.19 5.52
CA VAL A 285 5.50 -11.84 4.64
C VAL A 285 5.06 -13.05 3.84
N THR A 286 3.79 -13.40 3.96
CA THR A 286 3.16 -14.46 3.15
C THR A 286 2.21 -13.81 2.16
N MET A 287 2.38 -14.10 0.87
CA MET A 287 1.52 -13.63 -0.20
C MET A 287 0.88 -14.81 -0.90
N ILE A 288 -0.45 -14.80 -0.96
CA ILE A 288 -1.26 -15.85 -1.60
C ILE A 288 -2.00 -15.21 -2.76
N SER A 289 -1.84 -15.75 -3.96
CA SER A 289 -2.48 -15.23 -5.17
C SER A 289 -2.18 -13.75 -5.41
N PHE A 290 -0.94 -13.34 -5.20
CA PHE A 290 -0.53 -11.96 -5.43
C PHE A 290 -0.43 -11.70 -6.94
N ASN A 291 -1.18 -10.71 -7.43
CA ASN A 291 -1.21 -10.37 -8.86
C ASN A 291 -0.28 -9.19 -9.16
N ILE A 292 0.60 -9.39 -10.14
CA ILE A 292 1.45 -8.32 -10.68
C ILE A 292 1.03 -8.06 -12.11
N GLU A 293 0.49 -6.87 -12.37
CA GLU A 293 0.14 -6.43 -13.72
C GLU A 293 0.98 -5.20 -14.09
N ARG A 294 1.76 -5.33 -15.14
CA ARG A 294 2.62 -4.26 -15.61
C ARG A 294 2.49 -4.06 -17.12
N LEU A 295 2.03 -2.88 -17.50
CA LEU A 295 1.98 -2.45 -18.88
C LEU A 295 2.91 -1.24 -19.04
N ALA A 296 4.02 -1.43 -19.74
CA ALA A 296 5.04 -0.40 -19.96
C ALA A 296 4.48 0.95 -20.41
N GLN A 297 3.51 0.91 -21.31
CA GLN A 297 2.88 2.12 -21.86
C GLN A 297 1.96 2.85 -20.88
N GLN A 298 1.60 2.22 -19.78
CA GLN A 298 0.66 2.74 -18.78
C GLN A 298 1.31 2.93 -17.41
N THR A 299 2.63 2.81 -17.35
CA THR A 299 3.41 3.12 -16.15
C THR A 299 3.54 4.63 -16.01
N PRO A 300 3.46 5.21 -14.80
CA PRO A 300 3.69 6.63 -14.58
C PRO A 300 4.97 7.10 -15.24
N GLY A 301 4.86 8.19 -16.03
CA GLY A 301 6.00 8.73 -16.78
C GLY A 301 6.54 7.83 -17.90
N GLY A 302 5.89 6.71 -18.23
CA GLY A 302 6.38 5.77 -19.26
C GLY A 302 7.67 5.04 -18.88
N VAL A 303 8.06 5.08 -17.61
CA VAL A 303 9.32 4.50 -17.11
C VAL A 303 9.04 3.10 -16.56
N LEU A 304 9.93 2.17 -16.90
CA LEU A 304 9.99 0.84 -16.30
C LEU A 304 11.18 0.80 -15.34
N GLY A 305 10.93 0.43 -14.10
CA GLY A 305 11.97 0.11 -13.13
C GLY A 305 12.02 -1.40 -12.83
N ASP A 306 12.65 -1.75 -11.74
CA ASP A 306 12.74 -3.13 -11.26
C ASP A 306 11.37 -3.65 -10.79
N LEU A 307 11.15 -4.95 -10.81
CA LEU A 307 9.90 -5.55 -10.32
C LEU A 307 9.90 -5.76 -8.81
N MET A 308 11.06 -5.99 -8.24
CA MET A 308 11.21 -6.24 -6.83
C MET A 308 12.64 -5.90 -6.40
N ARG A 309 12.77 -5.30 -5.23
CA ARG A 309 14.06 -4.89 -4.69
C ARG A 309 14.11 -5.08 -3.18
N GLU A 310 15.16 -5.68 -2.68
CA GLU A 310 15.56 -5.58 -1.28
C GLU A 310 16.60 -4.48 -1.13
N VAL A 311 16.33 -3.46 -0.32
CA VAL A 311 17.32 -2.42 -0.01
C VAL A 311 18.45 -2.99 0.82
N THR A 312 18.11 -3.86 1.76
CA THR A 312 19.08 -4.63 2.52
C THR A 312 18.86 -6.11 2.22
N PRO A 313 19.79 -6.76 1.52
CA PRO A 313 19.67 -8.15 1.14
C PRO A 313 19.43 -9.07 2.31
N GLY A 314 18.47 -10.00 2.17
CA GLY A 314 18.18 -11.03 3.18
C GLY A 314 17.29 -10.57 4.33
N THR A 315 16.69 -9.39 4.24
CA THR A 315 15.76 -8.87 5.25
C THR A 315 14.32 -9.36 5.05
N PHE A 316 13.96 -9.68 3.83
CA PHE A 316 12.67 -10.29 3.55
C PHE A 316 12.72 -11.80 3.79
N LYS A 317 11.89 -12.29 4.68
CA LYS A 317 11.65 -13.72 4.90
C LYS A 317 10.19 -14.01 4.68
N GLY A 318 9.88 -14.91 3.78
CA GLY A 318 8.50 -15.23 3.54
C GLY A 318 8.26 -16.14 2.34
N GLN A 319 7.00 -16.30 1.99
CA GLN A 319 6.56 -17.02 0.81
C GLN A 319 5.75 -16.09 -0.07
N ILE A 320 6.03 -16.10 -1.36
CA ILE A 320 5.23 -15.39 -2.35
C ILE A 320 4.68 -16.41 -3.33
N GLU A 321 3.38 -16.52 -3.41
CA GLU A 321 2.67 -17.20 -4.46
C GLU A 321 2.15 -16.17 -5.44
N PHE A 322 2.78 -16.07 -6.59
CA PHE A 322 2.33 -15.20 -7.65
C PHE A 322 1.29 -15.89 -8.52
N THR A 323 0.18 -15.22 -8.73
CA THR A 323 -0.69 -15.49 -9.85
C THR A 323 -0.35 -14.48 -10.95
N ALA A 324 0.71 -14.72 -11.69
CA ALA A 324 1.00 -13.91 -12.87
C ALA A 324 -0.02 -14.26 -13.95
N GLN A 325 -0.70 -13.27 -14.48
CA GLN A 325 -1.43 -13.43 -15.74
C GLN A 325 -0.44 -13.20 -16.90
N PRO A 326 -0.02 -14.25 -17.61
CA PRO A 326 1.02 -14.13 -18.64
C PRO A 326 0.64 -13.17 -19.78
N ALA A 327 -0.66 -12.96 -19.99
CA ALA A 327 -1.19 -12.12 -21.06
C ALA A 327 -0.91 -10.63 -20.88
N TRP A 328 -0.60 -10.18 -19.67
CA TRP A 328 -0.46 -8.76 -19.35
C TRP A 328 0.98 -8.38 -18.96
N CYS A 329 1.83 -9.35 -18.71
CA CYS A 329 3.26 -9.14 -18.55
C CYS A 329 3.93 -8.99 -19.93
N HIS A 330 3.44 -8.08 -20.74
CA HIS A 330 4.07 -7.73 -22.01
C HIS A 330 5.30 -6.87 -21.76
N THR A 331 6.34 -7.46 -21.24
CA THR A 331 7.66 -6.92 -21.49
C THR A 331 8.22 -7.67 -22.69
N ASN A 332 8.32 -7.02 -23.83
CA ASN A 332 9.20 -7.45 -24.90
C ASN A 332 10.68 -7.38 -24.48
N GLU A 333 10.94 -7.14 -23.21
CA GLU A 333 12.27 -7.02 -22.66
C GLU A 333 12.79 -8.41 -22.28
N LYS A 334 13.87 -8.77 -22.93
CA LYS A 334 14.60 -10.02 -22.73
C LYS A 334 15.16 -10.22 -21.31
N ASN A 335 14.95 -9.23 -20.42
CA ASN A 335 15.52 -9.16 -19.07
C ASN A 335 14.46 -8.93 -17.99
N PHE A 336 13.35 -9.62 -18.06
CA PHE A 336 12.39 -9.62 -16.99
C PHE A 336 12.97 -10.38 -15.78
N GLN A 337 13.54 -9.64 -14.83
CA GLN A 337 13.92 -10.19 -13.54
C GLN A 337 12.75 -10.04 -12.59
N LEU A 338 12.15 -11.14 -12.17
CA LEU A 338 11.24 -11.16 -11.00
C LEU A 338 11.98 -10.75 -9.72
N TRP A 339 13.29 -10.66 -9.78
CA TRP A 339 14.15 -10.63 -8.64
C TRP A 339 15.54 -10.06 -8.95
N GLU A 340 16.00 -9.12 -8.18
CA GLU A 340 17.40 -8.78 -8.08
C GLU A 340 18.00 -9.51 -6.87
N ASN A 341 18.77 -10.56 -7.12
CA ASN A 341 19.53 -11.27 -6.09
C ASN A 341 20.94 -10.66 -6.05
N ASP A 342 21.37 -10.23 -4.89
CA ASP A 342 22.74 -9.75 -4.65
C ASP A 342 23.80 -10.86 -4.71
N GLY A 343 23.41 -12.08 -5.06
CA GLY A 343 24.28 -13.24 -5.08
C GLY A 343 24.50 -13.91 -3.72
N SER A 344 23.86 -13.43 -2.65
CA SER A 344 24.05 -14.00 -1.31
C SER A 344 23.39 -15.37 -1.10
N GLY A 345 22.55 -15.80 -2.04
CA GLY A 345 21.89 -17.11 -1.99
C GLY A 345 20.86 -17.27 -0.85
N LYS A 346 20.60 -16.20 -0.09
CA LYS A 346 19.60 -16.20 0.99
C LYS A 346 18.27 -15.76 0.39
N GLY A 347 17.52 -16.69 -0.05
CA GLY A 347 16.41 -16.37 -0.90
C GLY A 347 15.07 -16.75 -0.35
N PHE A 348 14.14 -16.14 -0.93
CA PHE A 348 12.76 -16.43 -1.04
C PHE A 348 12.43 -17.87 -1.46
N LYS A 349 11.36 -18.39 -0.95
CA LYS A 349 10.68 -19.53 -1.55
C LYS A 349 9.51 -18.99 -2.35
N THR A 350 9.66 -18.82 -3.65
CA THR A 350 8.53 -18.56 -4.51
C THR A 350 7.88 -19.89 -4.87
N ARG A 351 6.64 -20.10 -4.51
CA ARG A 351 5.79 -21.06 -5.21
C ARG A 351 5.24 -20.34 -6.43
N ASN A 352 5.87 -20.51 -7.55
CA ASN A 352 5.37 -19.93 -8.78
C ASN A 352 4.50 -20.95 -9.50
N SER A 353 3.19 -20.73 -9.51
CA SER A 353 2.24 -21.54 -10.28
C SER A 353 2.32 -21.29 -11.79
N CYS A 354 3.09 -20.30 -12.23
CA CYS A 354 3.18 -19.88 -13.63
C CYS A 354 4.48 -20.25 -14.34
N HIS A 355 5.40 -20.96 -13.70
CA HIS A 355 6.51 -21.52 -14.46
C HIS A 355 5.98 -22.65 -15.33
N LYS A 356 6.18 -22.53 -16.64
CA LYS A 356 6.14 -23.70 -17.50
C LYS A 356 7.09 -24.72 -16.87
N LEU A 357 6.49 -25.74 -16.26
CA LEU A 357 7.25 -26.90 -15.80
C LEU A 357 7.84 -27.68 -16.98
N VAL A 358 7.52 -27.25 -18.20
CA VAL A 358 7.91 -27.87 -19.47
C VAL A 358 8.39 -26.76 -20.41
N CYS A 359 9.63 -26.81 -20.86
CA CYS A 359 10.23 -25.88 -21.81
C CYS A 359 11.25 -26.59 -22.70
N ASP A 360 11.62 -26.00 -23.82
CA ASP A 360 12.76 -26.45 -24.61
C ASP A 360 14.10 -25.95 -23.99
N THR A 361 15.22 -26.50 -24.44
CA THR A 361 16.54 -26.14 -23.95
C THR A 361 16.83 -24.64 -24.12
N LYS A 362 16.43 -24.05 -25.25
CA LYS A 362 16.65 -22.63 -25.52
C LYS A 362 15.85 -21.75 -24.55
N GLU A 363 14.62 -22.09 -24.33
CA GLU A 363 13.76 -21.42 -23.36
C GLU A 363 14.33 -21.56 -21.95
N ARG A 364 14.74 -22.76 -21.53
CA ARG A 364 15.40 -23.02 -20.24
C ARG A 364 16.63 -22.13 -20.01
N LEU A 365 17.47 -21.97 -21.01
CA LEU A 365 18.67 -21.13 -20.92
C LEU A 365 18.38 -19.65 -20.89
N SER A 366 17.22 -19.23 -21.35
CA SER A 366 16.77 -17.83 -21.27
C SER A 366 16.29 -17.43 -19.89
N TYR A 367 15.92 -18.37 -19.02
CA TYR A 367 15.45 -18.10 -17.67
C TYR A 367 16.58 -17.84 -16.68
N TYR A 368 16.28 -17.08 -15.64
CA TYR A 368 17.07 -17.04 -14.41
C TYR A 368 16.47 -18.07 -13.44
N PRO A 369 17.08 -19.25 -13.30
CA PRO A 369 16.52 -20.30 -12.49
C PRO A 369 16.71 -20.04 -10.99
N MET A 370 15.88 -20.65 -10.18
CA MET A 370 16.04 -20.66 -8.74
C MET A 370 16.69 -21.98 -8.28
N LEU A 371 17.41 -21.92 -7.17
CA LEU A 371 17.96 -23.13 -6.55
C LEU A 371 16.83 -24.12 -6.22
N GLY A 372 16.96 -25.33 -6.72
CA GLY A 372 15.95 -26.38 -6.56
C GLY A 372 14.76 -26.29 -7.53
N GLN A 373 14.74 -25.32 -8.42
CA GLN A 373 13.71 -25.25 -9.47
C GLN A 373 13.75 -26.50 -10.35
N GLN A 374 12.57 -27.09 -10.60
CA GLN A 374 12.40 -28.28 -11.43
C GLN A 374 11.70 -27.90 -12.74
N ILE A 375 12.20 -28.42 -13.84
CA ILE A 375 11.61 -28.26 -15.18
C ILE A 375 11.75 -29.56 -15.95
N PHE A 376 10.84 -29.79 -16.90
CA PHE A 376 11.00 -30.81 -17.93
C PHE A 376 11.50 -30.16 -19.21
N ASP A 377 12.74 -30.48 -19.60
CA ASP A 377 13.35 -30.01 -20.85
C ASP A 377 12.95 -30.97 -21.99
N THR A 378 12.19 -30.44 -22.95
CA THR A 378 11.62 -31.25 -24.03
C THR A 378 12.66 -31.71 -25.04
N ASP A 379 13.71 -30.92 -25.25
CA ASP A 379 14.78 -31.30 -26.18
C ASP A 379 15.66 -32.40 -25.59
N LEU A 380 15.89 -32.35 -24.29
CA LEU A 380 16.63 -33.37 -23.58
C LEU A 380 15.77 -34.56 -23.15
N ASN A 381 14.43 -34.39 -23.19
CA ASN A 381 13.46 -35.34 -22.68
C ASN A 381 13.75 -35.75 -21.24
N LYS A 382 14.07 -34.77 -20.36
CA LYS A 382 14.48 -34.99 -18.98
C LYS A 382 13.88 -33.99 -18.01
N MET A 383 13.59 -34.45 -16.80
CA MET A 383 13.38 -33.56 -15.66
C MET A 383 14.75 -33.08 -15.15
N LEU A 384 14.87 -31.78 -14.96
CA LEU A 384 16.07 -31.13 -14.49
C LEU A 384 15.82 -30.37 -13.19
N ILE A 385 16.85 -30.28 -12.34
CA ILE A 385 16.84 -29.46 -11.13
C ILE A 385 17.98 -28.45 -11.22
N CYS A 386 17.68 -27.19 -10.97
CA CYS A 386 18.71 -26.16 -10.88
C CYS A 386 19.48 -26.29 -9.57
N ILE A 387 20.77 -26.48 -9.65
CA ILE A 387 21.65 -26.61 -8.49
C ILE A 387 22.56 -25.39 -8.29
N ASP A 388 22.65 -24.52 -9.27
CA ASP A 388 23.37 -23.25 -9.19
C ASP A 388 22.70 -22.23 -10.12
N PRO A 389 21.90 -21.32 -9.55
CA PRO A 389 21.24 -20.27 -10.33
C PRO A 389 22.20 -19.29 -10.99
N ALA A 390 23.32 -18.97 -10.34
CA ALA A 390 24.26 -17.96 -10.83
C ALA A 390 24.94 -18.39 -12.13
N THR A 391 25.27 -19.68 -12.22
CA THR A 391 25.87 -20.27 -13.43
C THR A 391 24.84 -20.97 -14.31
N LYS A 392 23.56 -20.94 -13.94
CA LYS A 392 22.47 -21.67 -14.62
C LYS A 392 22.75 -23.17 -14.76
N LYS A 393 23.33 -23.74 -13.72
CA LYS A 393 23.72 -25.16 -13.72
C LYS A 393 22.53 -26.03 -13.35
N TRP A 394 22.23 -27.00 -14.22
CA TRP A 394 21.14 -27.94 -14.10
C TRP A 394 21.65 -29.38 -14.06
N VAL A 395 21.02 -30.20 -13.28
CA VAL A 395 21.30 -31.64 -13.21
C VAL A 395 19.99 -32.43 -13.40
N ASP A 396 20.10 -33.64 -13.94
CA ASP A 396 19.00 -34.58 -13.94
C ASP A 396 18.86 -35.26 -12.57
N PHE A 397 17.82 -36.08 -12.38
CA PHE A 397 17.62 -36.77 -11.11
C PHE A 397 18.70 -37.79 -10.74
N ASN A 398 19.58 -38.13 -11.68
CA ASN A 398 20.74 -38.98 -11.43
C ASN A 398 21.99 -38.15 -11.07
N GLY A 399 21.86 -36.83 -10.98
CA GLY A 399 22.98 -35.93 -10.67
C GLY A 399 23.88 -35.61 -11.88
N ASN A 400 23.51 -36.05 -13.09
CA ASN A 400 24.29 -35.73 -14.27
C ASN A 400 24.07 -34.28 -14.68
N THR A 401 25.14 -33.53 -14.85
CA THR A 401 25.07 -32.16 -15.37
C THR A 401 24.63 -32.16 -16.84
N THR A 402 23.70 -31.30 -17.16
CA THR A 402 23.39 -30.97 -18.55
C THR A 402 24.38 -29.91 -19.01
N GLU A 403 25.54 -30.33 -19.50
CA GLU A 403 26.47 -29.41 -20.15
C GLU A 403 25.85 -28.90 -21.46
N LEU A 404 26.08 -27.62 -21.70
CA LEU A 404 25.83 -27.02 -23.00
C LEU A 404 26.83 -27.63 -24.00
N LEU A 405 26.33 -28.37 -24.95
CA LEU A 405 27.09 -28.64 -26.19
C LEU A 405 27.05 -27.41 -27.08
#